data_d597f442b1515a95555aeda39deff950
#
_entry.id   d597f442b1515a95555aeda39deff950
#
_cell.length_a   1.000
_cell.length_b   1.000
_cell.length_c   1.000
_cell.angle_alpha   90.00
_cell.angle_beta   90.00
_cell.angle_gamma   90.00
#
_symmetry.space_group_name_H-M   'P 1'
#
loop_
_entity.id
_entity.type
_entity.pdbx_description
1 polymer ?
#
loop_
_entity_poly.entity_id
_entity_poly.type
_entity_poly.pdbx_seq_one_letter_code
_entity_poly.pdbx_strand_id
1 'polypeptide(L)'
;MKNRWKRNPLLRIVILLVALVLISVVSGVGLFYYAFSIPEPEGLSLATWPNRFTENFSTWMENEDGAITIKDIGLERLDEYGLWLQVIDESGQEVFFHNKPADYPSNYSASELVELAESEYENGNTVFVSSFEDSGHTWNYIIGFPYAIGKYMLYYNGETVSRLSPMFRIVLFSISFVGISLFLIYGIWLTRQMGKYQEG
;
A
#
# COMPACT_ATOMS: atom_id res chain seq x y z
N MET A 1 4.76 -42.75 30.24
CA MET A 1 3.88 -41.61 29.91
C MET A 1 3.20 -41.81 28.54
N LYS A 2 2.40 -42.89 28.38
CA LYS A 2 1.79 -43.28 27.10
C LYS A 2 0.38 -42.70 26.97
N ASN A 3 0.17 -41.80 25.99
CA ASN A 3 -1.09 -41.49 25.31
C ASN A 3 -2.27 -40.85 26.09
N ARG A 4 -2.04 -39.82 26.88
CA ARG A 4 -3.15 -38.89 27.26
C ARG A 4 -3.80 -38.22 26.04
N TRP A 5 -3.06 -38.06 24.95
CA TRP A 5 -3.51 -37.48 23.68
C TRP A 5 -4.62 -38.29 22.97
N LYS A 6 -4.60 -39.65 23.08
CA LYS A 6 -5.59 -40.49 22.43
C LYS A 6 -6.92 -40.57 23.18
N ARG A 7 -6.96 -40.14 24.45
CA ARG A 7 -8.08 -40.36 25.37
C ARG A 7 -9.01 -39.17 25.56
N ASN A 8 -8.66 -37.96 25.08
CA ASN A 8 -9.47 -36.77 25.29
C ASN A 8 -9.75 -36.03 23.95
N PRO A 9 -10.87 -36.32 23.30
CA PRO A 9 -11.22 -35.68 22.02
C PRO A 9 -11.36 -34.16 22.14
N LEU A 10 -11.75 -33.66 23.30
CA LEU A 10 -11.90 -32.23 23.58
C LEU A 10 -10.54 -31.53 23.50
N LEU A 11 -9.49 -32.09 24.08
CA LEU A 11 -8.15 -31.52 24.03
C LEU A 11 -7.63 -31.40 22.59
N ARG A 12 -7.95 -32.37 21.72
CA ARG A 12 -7.59 -32.31 20.28
C ARG A 12 -8.30 -31.17 19.56
N ILE A 13 -9.59 -31.00 19.82
CA ILE A 13 -10.38 -29.94 19.20
C ILE A 13 -9.85 -28.56 19.63
N VAL A 14 -9.57 -28.39 20.92
CA VAL A 14 -9.00 -27.14 21.44
C VAL A 14 -7.63 -26.85 20.80
N ILE A 15 -6.76 -27.85 20.70
CA ILE A 15 -5.44 -27.67 20.06
C ILE A 15 -5.57 -27.34 18.58
N LEU A 16 -6.49 -27.99 17.85
CA LEU A 16 -6.74 -27.70 16.44
C LEU A 16 -7.29 -26.27 16.24
N LEU A 17 -8.21 -25.83 17.11
CA LEU A 17 -8.72 -24.47 17.10
C LEU A 17 -7.62 -23.44 17.36
N VAL A 18 -6.81 -23.66 18.38
CA VAL A 18 -5.67 -22.77 18.70
C VAL A 18 -4.68 -22.74 17.54
N ALA A 19 -4.37 -23.89 16.95
CA ALA A 19 -3.49 -23.96 15.79
C ALA A 19 -4.06 -23.21 14.58
N LEU A 20 -5.36 -23.35 14.32
CA LEU A 20 -6.04 -22.63 13.22
C LEU A 20 -5.99 -21.10 13.44
N VAL A 21 -6.25 -20.64 14.66
CA VAL A 21 -6.16 -19.22 15.01
C VAL A 21 -4.74 -18.71 14.84
N LEU A 22 -3.74 -19.43 15.32
CA LEU A 22 -2.33 -19.07 15.16
C LEU A 22 -1.92 -19.00 13.69
N ILE A 23 -2.31 -19.98 12.87
CA ILE A 23 -2.04 -19.98 11.43
C ILE A 23 -2.70 -18.78 10.76
N SER A 24 -3.96 -18.47 11.11
CA SER A 24 -4.67 -17.32 10.55
C SER A 24 -3.99 -16.00 10.90
N VAL A 25 -3.56 -15.83 12.15
CA VAL A 25 -2.85 -14.62 12.61
C VAL A 25 -1.50 -14.49 11.91
N VAL A 26 -0.70 -15.56 11.87
CA VAL A 26 0.61 -15.55 11.21
C VAL A 26 0.47 -15.28 9.71
N SER A 27 -0.52 -15.92 9.06
CA SER A 27 -0.79 -15.68 7.63
C SER A 27 -1.26 -14.24 7.39
N GLY A 28 -2.14 -13.70 8.24
CA GLY A 28 -2.61 -12.32 8.14
C GLY A 28 -1.47 -11.31 8.31
N VAL A 29 -0.61 -11.50 9.32
CA VAL A 29 0.58 -10.66 9.53
C VAL A 29 1.55 -10.79 8.36
N GLY A 30 1.77 -12.00 7.85
CA GLY A 30 2.66 -12.25 6.71
C GLY A 30 2.15 -11.59 5.43
N LEU A 31 0.85 -11.70 5.14
CA LEU A 31 0.23 -11.03 3.99
C LEU A 31 0.27 -9.51 4.13
N PHE A 32 0.01 -8.99 5.34
CA PHE A 32 0.13 -7.57 5.63
C PHE A 32 1.57 -7.09 5.39
N TYR A 33 2.56 -7.78 5.94
CA TYR A 33 3.97 -7.44 5.73
C TYR A 33 4.36 -7.50 4.25
N TYR A 34 3.92 -8.53 3.51
CA TYR A 34 4.18 -8.65 2.08
C TYR A 34 3.53 -7.53 1.26
N ALA A 35 2.27 -7.19 1.56
CA ALA A 35 1.54 -6.12 0.86
C ALA A 35 2.16 -4.72 1.09
N PHE A 36 2.88 -4.54 2.20
CA PHE A 36 3.55 -3.28 2.55
C PHE A 36 5.08 -3.33 2.41
N SER A 37 5.64 -4.42 1.84
CA SER A 37 7.08 -4.53 1.56
C SER A 37 7.45 -3.74 0.30
N ILE A 38 7.41 -2.41 0.41
CA ILE A 38 8.03 -1.53 -0.58
C ILE A 38 9.48 -1.34 -0.16
N PRO A 39 10.47 -1.38 -1.08
CA PRO A 39 11.86 -1.07 -0.77
C PRO A 39 11.93 0.30 -0.10
N GLU A 40 12.45 0.35 1.11
CA GLU A 40 12.42 1.54 1.95
C GLU A 40 13.83 2.15 2.03
N PRO A 41 14.00 3.41 1.61
CA PRO A 41 15.22 4.15 1.92
C PRO A 41 15.34 4.37 3.43
N GLU A 42 16.54 4.31 3.97
CA GLU A 42 16.80 4.50 5.40
C GLU A 42 16.15 5.77 5.95
N GLY A 43 15.33 5.60 6.98
CA GLY A 43 14.71 6.71 7.74
C GLY A 43 13.35 7.19 7.24
N LEU A 44 12.76 6.57 6.22
CA LEU A 44 11.41 6.90 5.73
C LEU A 44 10.38 5.83 6.12
N SER A 45 9.16 6.23 6.40
CA SER A 45 8.07 5.30 6.74
C SER A 45 7.57 4.56 5.49
N LEU A 46 7.49 3.24 5.57
CA LEU A 46 7.08 2.30 4.50
C LEU A 46 5.90 2.80 3.65
N ALA A 47 4.88 3.36 4.30
CA ALA A 47 3.64 3.72 3.62
C ALA A 47 3.69 5.08 2.89
N THR A 48 4.62 5.96 3.23
CA THR A 48 4.58 7.37 2.77
C THR A 48 5.81 7.82 2.00
N TRP A 49 6.88 7.00 1.93
CA TRP A 49 8.12 7.44 1.30
C TRP A 49 7.97 7.80 -0.20
N PRO A 50 7.20 7.08 -1.04
CA PRO A 50 7.12 7.47 -2.45
C PRO A 50 6.49 8.84 -2.64
N ASN A 51 5.43 9.14 -1.90
CA ASN A 51 4.80 10.45 -1.93
C ASN A 51 5.74 11.54 -1.41
N ARG A 52 6.37 11.29 -0.25
CA ARG A 52 7.35 12.22 0.34
C ARG A 52 8.57 12.43 -0.52
N PHE A 53 9.09 11.37 -1.14
CA PHE A 53 10.19 11.48 -2.09
C PHE A 53 9.80 12.38 -3.24
N THR A 54 8.62 12.16 -3.83
CA THR A 54 8.11 12.98 -4.92
C THR A 54 7.94 14.43 -4.47
N GLU A 55 7.24 14.71 -3.37
CA GLU A 55 7.04 16.06 -2.85
C GLU A 55 8.36 16.79 -2.56
N ASN A 56 9.34 16.10 -1.96
CA ASN A 56 10.63 16.70 -1.60
C ASN A 56 11.60 16.79 -2.78
N PHE A 57 11.32 16.12 -3.90
CA PHE A 57 12.22 16.12 -5.06
C PHE A 57 12.46 17.51 -5.61
N SER A 58 11.48 18.39 -5.48
CA SER A 58 11.60 19.82 -5.86
C SER A 58 12.80 20.54 -5.22
N THR A 59 13.30 20.09 -4.08
CA THR A 59 14.49 20.68 -3.43
C THR A 59 15.79 20.43 -4.20
N TRP A 60 15.79 19.47 -5.12
CA TRP A 60 16.91 19.15 -6.02
C TRP A 60 16.71 19.69 -7.42
N MET A 61 15.62 20.44 -7.67
CA MET A 61 15.35 21.12 -8.93
C MET A 61 15.83 22.57 -8.84
N GLU A 62 16.36 23.09 -9.92
CA GLU A 62 16.82 24.47 -10.04
C GLU A 62 16.36 25.03 -11.39
N ASN A 63 16.01 26.30 -11.40
CA ASN A 63 15.70 27.04 -12.61
C ASN A 63 16.91 27.91 -12.98
N GLU A 64 17.55 27.60 -14.08
CA GLU A 64 18.64 28.40 -14.63
C GLU A 64 18.14 29.10 -15.92
N ASP A 65 17.81 30.39 -15.81
CA ASP A 65 17.36 31.21 -16.93
C ASP A 65 16.17 30.62 -17.72
N GLY A 66 15.22 29.98 -17.04
CA GLY A 66 14.06 29.34 -17.66
C GLY A 66 14.25 27.87 -18.05
N ALA A 67 15.46 27.34 -17.91
CA ALA A 67 15.76 25.93 -18.10
C ALA A 67 15.78 25.18 -16.74
N ILE A 68 15.12 24.02 -16.69
CA ILE A 68 15.19 23.16 -15.50
C ILE A 68 16.44 22.35 -15.50
N THR A 69 17.16 22.38 -14.37
CA THR A 69 18.29 21.52 -14.07
C THR A 69 18.03 20.71 -12.79
N ILE A 70 18.60 19.53 -12.71
CA ILE A 70 18.47 18.65 -11.55
C ILE A 70 19.87 18.49 -10.94
N LYS A 71 19.98 18.73 -9.64
CA LYS A 71 21.24 18.50 -8.89
C LYS A 71 21.68 17.04 -8.98
N ASP A 72 22.98 16.82 -9.05
CA ASP A 72 23.58 15.47 -9.14
C ASP A 72 23.03 14.53 -8.06
N ILE A 73 22.88 15.02 -6.82
CA ILE A 73 22.32 14.24 -5.72
C ILE A 73 20.89 13.76 -6.01
N GLY A 74 20.07 14.53 -6.73
CA GLY A 74 18.73 14.14 -7.15
C GLY A 74 18.78 13.01 -8.17
N LEU A 75 19.66 13.10 -9.17
CA LEU A 75 19.85 12.06 -10.18
C LEU A 75 20.40 10.76 -9.56
N GLU A 76 21.40 10.87 -8.67
CA GLU A 76 21.94 9.72 -7.93
C GLU A 76 20.87 9.00 -7.11
N ARG A 77 19.94 9.73 -6.50
CA ARG A 77 18.82 9.12 -5.75
C ARG A 77 17.80 8.42 -6.65
N LEU A 78 17.53 8.97 -7.82
CA LEU A 78 16.68 8.28 -8.81
C LEU A 78 17.33 6.96 -9.25
N ASP A 79 18.64 6.98 -9.53
CA ASP A 79 19.39 5.79 -9.95
C ASP A 79 19.47 4.75 -8.81
N GLU A 80 19.74 5.17 -7.58
CA GLU A 80 19.82 4.30 -6.40
C GLU A 80 18.53 3.51 -6.17
N TYR A 81 17.37 4.16 -6.39
CA TYR A 81 16.07 3.53 -6.16
C TYR A 81 15.45 2.96 -7.44
N GLY A 82 16.16 3.06 -8.58
CA GLY A 82 15.66 2.59 -9.87
C GLY A 82 14.43 3.35 -10.35
N LEU A 83 14.33 4.64 -10.02
CA LEU A 83 13.21 5.52 -10.36
C LEU A 83 13.49 6.26 -11.67
N TRP A 84 12.43 6.74 -12.29
CA TRP A 84 12.54 7.62 -13.43
C TRP A 84 11.85 8.96 -13.17
N LEU A 85 12.32 10.00 -13.86
CA LEU A 85 11.81 11.37 -13.78
C LEU A 85 11.44 11.88 -15.17
N GLN A 86 10.35 12.62 -15.25
CA GLN A 86 9.98 13.47 -16.39
C GLN A 86 9.55 14.82 -15.87
N VAL A 87 10.04 15.90 -16.46
CA VAL A 87 9.63 17.27 -16.14
C VAL A 87 8.98 17.88 -17.38
N ILE A 88 7.85 18.51 -17.18
CA ILE A 88 7.04 19.14 -18.20
C ILE A 88 6.79 20.61 -17.84
N ASP A 89 6.80 21.47 -18.85
CA ASP A 89 6.54 22.90 -18.70
C ASP A 89 5.03 23.21 -18.60
N GLU A 90 4.70 24.48 -18.49
CA GLU A 90 3.31 24.98 -18.41
C GLU A 90 2.48 24.66 -19.66
N SER A 91 3.12 24.40 -20.81
CA SER A 91 2.45 23.99 -22.05
C SER A 91 2.18 22.50 -22.12
N GLY A 92 2.67 21.72 -21.15
CA GLY A 92 2.59 20.27 -21.13
C GLY A 92 3.70 19.58 -21.90
N GLN A 93 4.73 20.31 -22.39
CA GLN A 93 5.86 19.75 -23.13
C GLN A 93 6.95 19.24 -22.17
N GLU A 94 7.52 18.09 -22.50
CA GLU A 94 8.69 17.56 -21.80
C GLU A 94 9.92 18.47 -22.01
N VAL A 95 10.50 18.93 -20.92
CA VAL A 95 11.70 19.77 -20.91
C VAL A 95 12.92 19.06 -20.34
N PHE A 96 12.68 18.00 -19.56
CA PHE A 96 13.74 17.17 -19.00
C PHE A 96 13.22 15.75 -18.73
N PHE A 97 14.08 14.74 -18.85
CA PHE A 97 13.77 13.39 -18.41
C PHE A 97 15.05 12.65 -17.97
N HIS A 98 14.87 11.66 -17.08
CA HIS A 98 15.92 10.76 -16.61
C HIS A 98 15.34 9.35 -16.44
N ASN A 99 15.94 8.36 -17.09
CA ASN A 99 15.54 6.94 -17.06
C ASN A 99 14.05 6.68 -17.46
N LYS A 100 13.38 7.62 -18.12
CA LYS A 100 11.98 7.49 -18.50
C LYS A 100 11.77 6.35 -19.50
N PRO A 101 10.81 5.42 -19.28
CA PRO A 101 10.43 4.43 -20.26
C PRO A 101 9.86 5.07 -21.54
N ALA A 102 10.12 4.44 -22.70
CA ALA A 102 9.76 4.97 -24.01
C ALA A 102 8.23 4.98 -24.30
N ASP A 103 7.46 4.26 -23.53
CA ASP A 103 5.99 4.16 -23.63
C ASP A 103 5.25 5.32 -22.95
N TYR A 104 5.95 6.19 -22.22
CA TYR A 104 5.39 7.42 -21.69
C TYR A 104 5.49 8.58 -22.69
N PRO A 105 4.40 9.35 -22.90
CA PRO A 105 4.39 10.46 -23.86
C PRO A 105 5.34 11.58 -23.43
N SER A 106 5.72 12.43 -24.39
CA SER A 106 6.51 13.65 -24.17
C SER A 106 5.67 14.91 -24.11
N ASN A 107 4.34 14.78 -24.17
CA ASN A 107 3.41 15.89 -24.10
C ASN A 107 2.14 15.45 -23.38
N TYR A 108 1.63 16.28 -22.48
CA TYR A 108 0.43 16.04 -21.71
C TYR A 108 -0.49 17.26 -21.73
N SER A 109 -1.78 17.04 -21.92
CA SER A 109 -2.80 18.01 -21.55
C SER A 109 -3.00 18.03 -20.02
N ALA A 110 -3.61 19.06 -19.49
CA ALA A 110 -3.91 19.15 -18.07
C ALA A 110 -4.82 18.00 -17.59
N SER A 111 -5.75 17.53 -18.43
CA SER A 111 -6.62 16.39 -18.11
C SER A 111 -5.86 15.07 -18.04
N GLU A 112 -4.91 14.83 -18.96
CA GLU A 112 -4.07 13.63 -18.94
C GLU A 112 -3.14 13.61 -17.72
N LEU A 113 -2.64 14.77 -17.27
CA LEU A 113 -1.86 14.84 -16.04
C LEU A 113 -2.68 14.50 -14.79
N VAL A 114 -3.94 14.95 -14.72
CA VAL A 114 -4.84 14.60 -13.62
C VAL A 114 -5.14 13.10 -13.65
N GLU A 115 -5.45 12.54 -14.81
CA GLU A 115 -5.71 11.12 -14.98
C GLU A 115 -4.47 10.29 -14.59
N LEU A 116 -3.28 10.70 -15.01
CA LEU A 116 -2.03 10.08 -14.65
C LEU A 116 -1.76 10.13 -13.12
N ALA A 117 -2.05 11.28 -12.50
CA ALA A 117 -1.90 11.43 -11.04
C ALA A 117 -2.85 10.50 -10.26
N GLU A 118 -4.06 10.27 -10.79
CA GLU A 118 -5.06 9.38 -10.17
C GLU A 118 -4.83 7.90 -10.51
N SER A 119 -4.11 7.57 -11.60
CA SER A 119 -3.83 6.19 -11.99
C SER A 119 -3.06 5.44 -10.90
N GLU A 120 -3.38 4.17 -10.67
CA GLU A 120 -2.70 3.37 -9.64
C GLU A 120 -1.41 2.73 -10.18
N TYR A 121 -1.54 1.90 -11.21
CA TYR A 121 -0.42 1.15 -11.76
C TYR A 121 -0.63 0.95 -13.26
N GLU A 122 0.25 1.51 -14.05
CA GLU A 122 0.17 1.48 -15.50
C GLU A 122 1.55 1.24 -16.10
N ASN A 123 1.61 0.46 -17.19
CA ASN A 123 2.84 0.16 -17.92
C ASN A 123 4.02 -0.33 -17.03
N GLY A 124 3.71 -1.11 -15.98
CA GLY A 124 4.74 -1.61 -15.07
C GLY A 124 5.20 -0.62 -14.00
N ASN A 125 4.59 0.56 -13.90
CA ASN A 125 4.99 1.61 -12.96
C ASN A 125 3.79 2.17 -12.19
N THR A 126 4.04 2.62 -10.96
CA THR A 126 3.17 3.57 -10.25
C THR A 126 3.79 4.95 -10.37
N VAL A 127 3.04 5.93 -10.83
CA VAL A 127 3.55 7.29 -11.05
C VAL A 127 2.98 8.27 -10.04
N PHE A 128 3.79 9.21 -9.59
CA PHE A 128 3.39 10.34 -8.76
C PHE A 128 3.69 11.64 -9.49
N VAL A 129 2.77 12.58 -9.41
CA VAL A 129 2.88 13.89 -10.05
C VAL A 129 2.94 14.96 -8.98
N SER A 130 3.86 15.92 -9.14
CA SER A 130 3.97 17.09 -8.28
C SER A 130 4.38 18.32 -9.10
N SER A 131 4.50 19.48 -8.48
CA SER A 131 4.88 20.71 -9.14
C SER A 131 6.07 21.39 -8.47
N PHE A 132 6.84 22.14 -9.28
CA PHE A 132 7.93 23.00 -8.85
C PHE A 132 7.66 24.41 -9.39
N GLU A 133 7.71 25.39 -8.51
CA GLU A 133 7.52 26.81 -8.86
C GLU A 133 8.78 27.59 -8.49
N ASP A 134 9.30 28.33 -9.45
CA ASP A 134 10.40 29.25 -9.23
C ASP A 134 10.34 30.45 -10.21
N SER A 135 10.61 31.64 -9.70
CA SER A 135 10.71 32.89 -10.47
C SER A 135 9.50 33.17 -11.38
N GLY A 136 8.29 32.72 -10.97
CA GLY A 136 7.03 32.94 -11.70
C GLY A 136 6.77 31.91 -12.79
N HIS A 137 7.57 30.91 -12.93
CA HIS A 137 7.37 29.73 -13.78
C HIS A 137 6.97 28.50 -12.97
N THR A 138 6.11 27.66 -13.55
CA THR A 138 5.65 26.43 -12.96
C THR A 138 6.01 25.24 -13.86
N TRP A 139 6.64 24.24 -13.30
CA TRP A 139 6.87 22.96 -13.95
C TRP A 139 6.12 21.87 -13.20
N ASN A 140 5.55 20.94 -13.93
CA ASN A 140 5.08 19.70 -13.33
C ASN A 140 6.13 18.63 -13.53
N TYR A 141 6.29 17.76 -12.55
CA TYR A 141 7.19 16.63 -12.68
C TYR A 141 6.53 15.33 -12.24
N ILE A 142 6.93 14.28 -12.91
CA ILE A 142 6.40 12.92 -12.78
C ILE A 142 7.55 12.04 -12.31
N ILE A 143 7.38 11.34 -11.20
CA ILE A 143 8.33 10.31 -10.75
C ILE A 143 7.64 8.97 -10.84
N GLY A 144 8.27 8.04 -11.57
CA GLY A 144 7.77 6.69 -11.73
C GLY A 144 8.56 5.68 -10.91
N PHE A 145 7.80 4.82 -10.25
CA PHE A 145 8.27 3.74 -9.40
C PHE A 145 8.00 2.42 -10.12
N PRO A 146 9.01 1.61 -10.49
CA PRO A 146 8.85 0.39 -11.28
C PRO A 146 8.27 -0.78 -10.46
N TYR A 147 7.27 -0.51 -9.65
CA TYR A 147 6.54 -1.48 -8.84
C TYR A 147 5.14 -0.96 -8.48
N ALA A 148 4.25 -1.90 -8.14
CA ALA A 148 2.89 -1.54 -7.76
C ALA A 148 2.85 -0.94 -6.34
N ILE A 149 2.41 0.31 -6.26
CA ILE A 149 2.15 1.01 -5.00
C ILE A 149 0.66 1.31 -4.93
N GLY A 150 -0.02 0.78 -3.93
CA GLY A 150 -1.42 1.13 -3.69
C GLY A 150 -1.55 2.54 -3.17
N LYS A 151 -1.78 3.53 -4.04
CA LYS A 151 -1.90 4.95 -3.67
C LYS A 151 -2.94 5.20 -2.58
N TYR A 152 -4.06 4.48 -2.59
CA TYR A 152 -5.09 4.57 -1.55
C TYR A 152 -4.60 4.14 -0.18
N MET A 153 -3.60 3.26 -0.10
CA MET A 153 -3.01 2.82 1.17
C MET A 153 -2.01 3.84 1.73
N LEU A 154 -1.43 4.69 0.89
CA LEU A 154 -0.54 5.78 1.32
C LEU A 154 -1.27 6.85 2.15
N TYR A 155 -2.57 7.02 1.94
CA TYR A 155 -3.44 7.90 2.73
C TYR A 155 -4.05 7.20 3.95
N TYR A 156 -3.52 6.03 4.35
CA TYR A 156 -3.98 5.31 5.52
C TYR A 156 -3.48 5.96 6.81
N ASN A 157 -4.06 7.11 7.10
CA ASN A 157 -4.06 7.66 8.45
C ASN A 157 -5.42 7.33 9.09
N GLY A 158 -5.54 7.43 10.42
CA GLY A 158 -6.77 7.08 11.12
C GLY A 158 -8.04 7.79 10.62
N GLU A 159 -7.90 8.92 9.91
CA GLU A 159 -9.00 9.65 9.28
C GLU A 159 -9.60 8.90 8.09
N THR A 160 -8.79 8.19 7.32
CA THR A 160 -9.28 7.41 6.17
C THR A 160 -10.15 6.24 6.62
N VAL A 161 -9.82 5.60 7.74
CA VAL A 161 -10.67 4.55 8.34
C VAL A 161 -12.00 5.12 8.79
N SER A 162 -12.02 6.34 9.33
CA SER A 162 -13.27 7.00 9.73
C SER A 162 -14.14 7.40 8.55
N ARG A 163 -13.54 7.59 7.36
CA ARG A 163 -14.22 7.93 6.10
C ARG A 163 -14.67 6.71 5.30
N LEU A 164 -14.32 5.49 5.71
CA LEU A 164 -14.88 4.29 5.10
C LEU A 164 -16.40 4.41 5.05
N SER A 165 -16.96 4.23 3.86
CA SER A 165 -18.40 4.33 3.63
C SER A 165 -19.17 3.65 4.78
N PRO A 166 -20.22 4.28 5.33
CA PRO A 166 -21.03 3.66 6.37
C PRO A 166 -21.47 2.24 6.00
N MET A 167 -21.72 2.00 4.71
CA MET A 167 -22.08 0.70 4.16
C MET A 167 -20.97 -0.33 4.32
N PHE A 168 -19.70 0.03 4.06
CA PHE A 168 -18.57 -0.87 4.25
C PHE A 168 -18.37 -1.23 5.73
N ARG A 169 -18.52 -0.27 6.64
CA ARG A 169 -18.47 -0.52 8.09
C ARG A 169 -19.57 -1.49 8.52
N ILE A 170 -20.81 -1.28 8.05
CA ILE A 170 -21.94 -2.18 8.34
C ILE A 170 -21.66 -3.60 7.85
N VAL A 171 -21.13 -3.75 6.62
CA VAL A 171 -20.76 -5.06 6.06
C VAL A 171 -19.68 -5.72 6.92
N LEU A 172 -18.61 -5.00 7.28
CA LEU A 172 -17.52 -5.53 8.10
C LEU A 172 -18.01 -5.98 9.49
N PHE A 173 -18.83 -5.16 10.16
CA PHE A 173 -19.42 -5.51 11.45
C PHE A 173 -20.40 -6.70 11.34
N SER A 174 -21.18 -6.77 10.25
CA SER A 174 -22.10 -7.88 10.02
C SER A 174 -21.36 -9.20 9.83
N ILE A 175 -20.30 -9.22 9.03
CA ILE A 175 -19.47 -10.42 8.83
C ILE A 175 -18.83 -10.86 10.15
N SER A 176 -18.28 -9.91 10.93
CA SER A 176 -17.69 -10.19 12.24
C SER A 176 -18.72 -10.75 13.22
N PHE A 177 -19.92 -10.17 13.26
CA PHE A 177 -21.01 -10.61 14.12
C PHE A 177 -21.49 -12.02 13.76
N VAL A 178 -21.66 -12.32 12.48
CA VAL A 178 -22.02 -13.67 12.00
C VAL A 178 -20.94 -14.68 12.36
N GLY A 179 -19.65 -14.36 12.17
CA GLY A 179 -18.54 -15.23 12.53
C GLY A 179 -18.52 -15.56 14.02
N ILE A 180 -18.66 -14.55 14.88
CA ILE A 180 -18.72 -14.73 16.35
C ILE A 180 -19.95 -15.57 16.74
N SER A 181 -21.11 -15.29 16.15
CA SER A 181 -22.34 -16.03 16.43
C SER A 181 -22.23 -17.51 16.07
N LEU A 182 -21.70 -17.82 14.90
CA LEU A 182 -21.43 -19.21 14.48
C LEU A 182 -20.45 -19.91 15.41
N PHE A 183 -19.41 -19.22 15.86
CA PHE A 183 -18.45 -19.76 16.81
C PHE A 183 -19.08 -20.09 18.15
N LEU A 184 -19.94 -19.21 18.68
CA LEU A 184 -20.67 -19.44 19.93
C LEU A 184 -21.67 -20.58 19.81
N ILE A 185 -22.43 -20.64 18.72
CA ILE A 185 -23.40 -21.74 18.46
C ILE A 185 -22.67 -23.07 18.40
N TYR A 186 -21.55 -23.11 17.68
CA TYR A 186 -20.73 -24.32 17.59
C TYR A 186 -20.17 -24.74 18.96
N GLY A 187 -19.69 -23.80 19.75
CA GLY A 187 -19.22 -24.05 21.12
C GLY A 187 -20.30 -24.61 22.03
N ILE A 188 -21.51 -24.06 22.00
CA ILE A 188 -22.66 -24.55 22.78
C ILE A 188 -23.06 -25.96 22.31
N TRP A 189 -23.10 -26.18 21.00
CA TRP A 189 -23.41 -27.51 20.46
C TRP A 189 -22.39 -28.57 20.90
N LEU A 190 -21.11 -28.22 20.86
CA LEU A 190 -20.01 -29.10 21.28
C LEU A 190 -20.09 -29.45 22.77
N THR A 191 -20.38 -28.48 23.64
CA THR A 191 -20.56 -28.69 25.08
C THR A 191 -21.75 -29.59 25.39
N ARG A 192 -22.86 -29.43 24.67
CA ARG A 192 -24.03 -30.30 24.82
C ARG A 192 -23.77 -31.73 24.35
N GLN A 193 -23.03 -31.93 23.28
CA GLN A 193 -22.62 -33.26 22.81
C GLN A 193 -21.73 -33.98 23.85
N MET A 194 -20.79 -33.24 24.46
CA MET A 194 -19.87 -33.84 25.45
C MET A 194 -20.58 -34.20 26.75
N GLY A 195 -21.58 -33.42 27.19
CA GLY A 195 -22.39 -33.77 28.36
C GLY A 195 -23.08 -35.13 28.22
N LYS A 196 -23.60 -35.44 27.01
CA LYS A 196 -24.24 -36.73 26.71
C LYS A 196 -23.26 -37.93 26.76
N TYR A 197 -21.98 -37.76 26.55
CA TYR A 197 -20.96 -38.79 26.61
C TYR A 197 -20.43 -39.06 28.03
N GLN A 198 -20.76 -38.21 29.00
CA GLN A 198 -20.39 -38.37 30.40
C GLN A 198 -21.47 -39.10 31.25
N GLU A 199 -22.71 -39.14 30.77
CA GLU A 199 -23.85 -39.75 31.46
C GLU A 199 -24.14 -41.19 31.00
N GLY A 200 -23.39 -41.75 30.06
CA GLY A 200 -23.47 -43.15 29.59
C GLY A 200 -22.18 -43.90 29.88
#